data_0a142d840706dbd668865faf906f7c8a
#
_entry.id   0a142d840706dbd668865faf906f7c8a
#
_cell.length_a   1.000
_cell.length_b   1.000
_cell.length_c   1.000
_cell.angle_alpha   90.00
_cell.angle_beta   90.00
_cell.angle_gamma   90.00
#
_symmetry.space_group_name_H-M   'P 1'
#
loop_
_entity.id
_entity.type
_entity.pdbx_description
1 polymer ?
#
loop_
_entity_poly.entity_id
_entity_poly.type
_entity_poly.pdbx_seq_one_letter_code
_entity_poly.pdbx_strand_id
1 'polypeptide(L)'
;MRAKSILFIFIALFTLHIDAQFQQGRDYQRISSVIPIKKDGKVEVIEAFWYGCGACFSFEPTLNRWKSSLDNDTKFSKLPVAWGPIHQLHAKLFYTIEALNLGNNGHSAVFNAIHKEGNYLTSDNAIVDFLGSLGVEEADVLKQMNSFSVKQKVKRSIELSKKLKVNGVPMMFVDGTFKVQAQRNHNDMLDIINYLIKIQKPNS
;
A
#
# COMPACT_ATOMS: atom_id res chain seq x y z
N MET A 1 -22.97 -40.07 65.11
CA MET A 1 -21.93 -39.21 64.45
C MET A 1 -22.16 -39.19 62.94
N ARG A 2 -22.58 -38.03 62.38
CA ARG A 2 -22.89 -37.90 60.94
C ARG A 2 -21.74 -37.21 60.31
N ALA A 3 -20.97 -37.93 59.42
CA ALA A 3 -19.90 -37.37 58.62
C ALA A 3 -20.50 -36.54 57.47
N LYS A 4 -20.21 -35.26 57.42
CA LYS A 4 -20.54 -34.38 56.29
C LYS A 4 -19.44 -34.47 55.25
N SER A 5 -19.74 -35.11 54.11
CA SER A 5 -18.86 -35.09 52.93
C SER A 5 -18.94 -33.73 52.27
N ILE A 6 -17.83 -33.02 52.26
CA ILE A 6 -17.65 -31.75 51.51
C ILE A 6 -17.14 -32.12 50.11
N LEU A 7 -18.04 -31.95 49.11
CA LEU A 7 -17.72 -32.14 47.71
C LEU A 7 -16.98 -30.86 47.18
N PHE A 8 -15.69 -30.95 46.97
CA PHE A 8 -14.91 -29.89 46.31
C PHE A 8 -15.14 -29.96 44.79
N ILE A 9 -15.92 -29.01 44.27
CA ILE A 9 -16.08 -28.82 42.83
C ILE A 9 -14.87 -28.04 42.32
N PHE A 10 -13.96 -28.72 41.61
CA PHE A 10 -12.84 -28.10 40.90
C PHE A 10 -13.36 -27.51 39.59
N ILE A 11 -13.64 -26.21 39.57
CA ILE A 11 -13.95 -25.48 38.34
C ILE A 11 -12.62 -25.26 37.58
N ALA A 12 -12.37 -26.12 36.60
CA ALA A 12 -11.28 -25.92 35.66
C ALA A 12 -11.63 -24.71 34.76
N LEU A 13 -11.01 -23.57 35.01
CA LEU A 13 -11.05 -22.41 34.13
C LEU A 13 -10.30 -22.77 32.85
N PHE A 14 -11.02 -23.24 31.84
CA PHE A 14 -10.52 -23.34 30.48
C PHE A 14 -10.35 -21.92 29.92
N THR A 15 -9.16 -21.35 30.01
CA THR A 15 -8.81 -20.15 29.27
C THR A 15 -8.76 -20.52 27.79
N LEU A 16 -9.80 -20.18 27.05
CA LEU A 16 -9.79 -20.20 25.60
C LEU A 16 -8.73 -19.19 25.14
N HIS A 17 -7.54 -19.68 24.84
CA HIS A 17 -6.55 -18.92 24.09
C HIS A 17 -7.11 -18.81 22.67
N ILE A 18 -7.76 -17.69 22.36
CA ILE A 18 -8.04 -17.32 20.98
C ILE A 18 -6.69 -16.93 20.38
N ASP A 19 -6.02 -17.89 19.74
CA ASP A 19 -4.85 -17.59 18.93
C ASP A 19 -5.27 -16.56 17.89
N ALA A 20 -4.67 -15.36 17.96
CA ALA A 20 -4.90 -14.35 16.96
C ALA A 20 -4.44 -14.93 15.61
N GLN A 21 -5.31 -14.87 14.60
CA GLN A 21 -5.07 -15.40 13.25
C GLN A 21 -3.72 -14.93 12.70
N PHE A 22 -3.30 -13.70 13.02
CA PHE A 22 -2.01 -13.11 12.66
C PHE A 22 -1.33 -12.50 13.88
N GLN A 23 0.02 -12.57 13.92
CA GLN A 23 0.82 -12.17 15.09
C GLN A 23 1.75 -11.01 14.76
N GLN A 24 1.77 -10.01 15.65
CA GLN A 24 2.75 -8.93 15.58
C GLN A 24 4.17 -9.48 15.75
N GLY A 25 5.10 -8.98 14.94
CA GLY A 25 6.51 -9.42 14.91
C GLY A 25 6.76 -10.54 13.90
N ARG A 26 5.77 -11.40 13.62
CA ARG A 26 5.85 -12.46 12.62
C ARG A 26 5.20 -12.05 11.29
N ASP A 27 3.93 -11.66 11.33
CA ASP A 27 3.12 -11.40 10.13
C ASP A 27 3.06 -9.92 9.78
N TYR A 28 3.08 -9.06 10.79
CA TYR A 28 3.10 -7.61 10.65
C TYR A 28 3.93 -6.95 11.75
N GLN A 29 4.30 -5.70 11.56
CA GLN A 29 5.06 -4.92 12.55
C GLN A 29 4.33 -3.62 12.87
N ARG A 30 4.39 -3.20 14.13
CA ARG A 30 3.93 -1.87 14.51
C ARG A 30 4.99 -0.83 14.17
N ILE A 31 4.56 0.30 13.60
CA ILE A 31 5.46 1.42 13.29
C ILE A 31 5.63 2.25 14.56
N SER A 32 6.89 2.51 14.94
CA SER A 32 7.22 3.32 16.13
C SER A 32 6.91 4.81 15.97
N SER A 33 6.78 5.28 14.74
CA SER A 33 6.43 6.68 14.42
C SER A 33 5.02 6.71 13.85
N VAL A 34 4.05 7.12 14.65
CA VAL A 34 2.70 7.36 14.14
C VAL A 34 2.76 8.51 13.15
N ILE A 35 2.45 8.23 11.89
CA ILE A 35 2.27 9.29 10.90
C ILE A 35 0.91 9.92 11.20
N PRO A 36 0.81 11.25 11.25
CA PRO A 36 -0.48 11.90 11.34
C PRO A 36 -1.29 11.60 10.08
N ILE A 37 -2.13 10.59 10.16
CA ILE A 37 -3.13 10.31 9.14
C ILE A 37 -4.32 11.20 9.44
N LYS A 38 -4.91 11.76 8.40
CA LYS A 38 -6.13 12.54 8.53
C LYS A 38 -7.22 11.61 9.07
N LYS A 39 -7.59 11.81 10.34
CA LYS A 39 -8.66 11.06 10.97
C LYS A 39 -10.01 11.55 10.45
N ASP A 40 -10.40 11.06 9.30
CA ASP A 40 -11.71 11.30 8.70
C ASP A 40 -12.71 10.15 8.97
N GLY A 41 -12.41 9.31 9.96
CA GLY A 41 -13.20 8.15 10.33
C GLY A 41 -12.94 6.91 9.48
N LYS A 42 -12.01 7.00 8.52
CA LYS A 42 -11.66 5.89 7.63
C LYS A 42 -10.31 5.28 7.99
N VAL A 43 -10.18 3.98 7.80
CA VAL A 43 -8.90 3.28 7.87
C VAL A 43 -8.13 3.52 6.58
N GLU A 44 -6.94 4.12 6.65
CA GLU A 44 -6.10 4.34 5.49
C GLU A 44 -5.17 3.14 5.24
N VAL A 45 -5.18 2.63 4.01
CA VAL A 45 -4.23 1.62 3.53
C VAL A 45 -3.35 2.24 2.46
N ILE A 46 -2.03 2.13 2.65
CA ILE A 46 -1.04 2.67 1.69
C ILE A 46 -0.21 1.50 1.16
N GLU A 47 -0.08 1.41 -0.17
CA GLU A 47 0.90 0.55 -0.81
C GLU A 47 2.14 1.38 -1.20
N ALA A 48 3.30 1.07 -0.62
CA ALA A 48 4.57 1.53 -1.16
C ALA A 48 4.98 0.63 -2.32
N PHE A 49 5.27 1.21 -3.47
CA PHE A 49 5.55 0.48 -4.71
C PHE A 49 6.57 1.20 -5.59
N TRP A 50 7.05 0.49 -6.61
CA TRP A 50 7.83 1.05 -7.70
C TRP A 50 7.44 0.42 -9.03
N TYR A 51 7.31 1.20 -10.09
CA TYR A 51 6.97 0.68 -11.41
C TYR A 51 7.99 -0.35 -11.94
N GLY A 52 9.29 -0.18 -11.65
CA GLY A 52 10.32 -1.14 -12.04
C GLY A 52 10.39 -2.42 -11.20
N CYS A 53 9.51 -2.58 -10.20
CA CYS A 53 9.50 -3.73 -9.32
C CYS A 53 8.62 -4.86 -9.89
N GLY A 54 9.23 -6.00 -10.26
CA GLY A 54 8.51 -7.16 -10.79
C GLY A 54 7.49 -7.75 -9.80
N ALA A 55 7.79 -7.75 -8.48
CA ALA A 55 6.86 -8.20 -7.46
C ALA A 55 5.65 -7.26 -7.34
N CYS A 56 5.84 -5.93 -7.49
CA CYS A 56 4.73 -4.97 -7.54
C CYS A 56 3.87 -5.21 -8.78
N PHE A 57 4.49 -5.40 -9.95
CA PHE A 57 3.77 -5.73 -11.18
C PHE A 57 2.91 -7.00 -11.04
N SER A 58 3.49 -8.07 -10.49
CA SER A 58 2.75 -9.34 -10.30
C SER A 58 1.65 -9.23 -9.24
N PHE A 59 1.75 -8.26 -8.33
CA PHE A 59 0.74 -7.99 -7.31
C PHE A 59 -0.48 -7.22 -7.85
N GLU A 60 -0.33 -6.38 -8.86
CA GLU A 60 -1.39 -5.49 -9.39
C GLU A 60 -2.73 -6.18 -9.66
N PRO A 61 -2.81 -7.35 -10.35
CA PRO A 61 -4.10 -7.97 -10.62
C PRO A 61 -4.85 -8.36 -9.35
N THR A 62 -4.15 -8.87 -8.34
CA THR A 62 -4.73 -9.27 -7.06
C THR A 62 -5.12 -8.06 -6.22
N LEU A 63 -4.25 -7.05 -6.18
CA LEU A 63 -4.49 -5.79 -5.49
C LEU A 63 -5.71 -5.03 -6.06
N ASN A 64 -5.86 -4.98 -7.40
CA ASN A 64 -6.98 -4.29 -8.03
C ASN A 64 -8.31 -4.99 -7.74
N ARG A 65 -8.37 -6.33 -7.71
CA ARG A 65 -9.57 -7.06 -7.27
C ARG A 65 -9.90 -6.77 -5.81
N TRP A 66 -8.90 -6.80 -4.93
CA TRP A 66 -9.07 -6.49 -3.53
C TRP A 66 -9.53 -5.04 -3.30
N LYS A 67 -8.96 -4.06 -3.99
CA LYS A 67 -9.42 -2.66 -3.94
C LYS A 67 -10.90 -2.51 -4.27
N SER A 68 -11.40 -3.26 -5.25
CA SER A 68 -12.81 -3.22 -5.65
C SER A 68 -13.76 -3.81 -4.61
N SER A 69 -13.25 -4.58 -3.64
CA SER A 69 -14.03 -5.16 -2.54
C SER A 69 -13.98 -4.34 -1.25
N LEU A 70 -13.21 -3.24 -1.22
CA LEU A 70 -13.13 -2.38 -0.04
C LEU A 70 -14.46 -1.66 0.21
N ASP A 71 -14.82 -1.58 1.48
CA ASP A 71 -15.96 -0.78 1.92
C ASP A 71 -15.65 0.73 1.98
N ASN A 72 -16.68 1.52 2.20
CA ASN A 72 -16.59 2.98 2.25
C ASN A 72 -15.77 3.50 3.45
N ASP A 73 -15.51 2.66 4.45
CA ASP A 73 -14.77 3.01 5.67
C ASP A 73 -13.27 2.74 5.51
N THR A 74 -12.85 2.27 4.35
CA THR A 74 -11.45 2.02 4.03
C THR A 74 -11.02 2.86 2.83
N LYS A 75 -9.88 3.55 2.96
CA LYS A 75 -9.28 4.35 1.91
C LYS A 75 -7.96 3.73 1.47
N PHE A 76 -7.82 3.49 0.19
CA PHE A 76 -6.57 3.00 -0.39
C PHE A 76 -5.84 4.11 -1.14
N SER A 77 -4.52 4.14 -0.99
CA SER A 77 -3.64 5.03 -1.75
C SER A 77 -2.32 4.33 -2.11
N LYS A 78 -1.66 4.81 -3.17
CA LYS A 78 -0.32 4.36 -3.57
C LYS A 78 0.72 5.38 -3.19
N LEU A 79 1.89 4.89 -2.74
CA LEU A 79 3.08 5.67 -2.44
C LEU A 79 4.22 5.20 -3.35
N PRO A 80 4.51 5.90 -4.46
CA PRO A 80 5.66 5.56 -5.27
C PRO A 80 6.93 5.88 -4.47
N VAL A 81 7.83 4.89 -4.31
CA VAL A 81 9.11 5.13 -3.65
C VAL A 81 10.03 5.97 -4.54
N ALA A 82 10.86 6.82 -3.93
CA ALA A 82 11.71 7.77 -4.63
C ALA A 82 13.15 7.75 -4.09
N TRP A 83 13.73 6.54 -3.95
CA TRP A 83 15.04 6.30 -3.33
C TRP A 83 16.23 6.85 -4.13
N GLY A 84 16.14 6.86 -5.44
CA GLY A 84 17.21 7.32 -6.35
C GLY A 84 16.65 7.94 -7.63
N PRO A 85 17.49 8.37 -8.56
CA PRO A 85 17.06 9.14 -9.74
C PRO A 85 15.93 8.46 -10.53
N ILE A 86 16.07 7.17 -10.87
CA ILE A 86 15.05 6.45 -11.63
C ILE A 86 13.73 6.27 -10.82
N HIS A 87 13.83 6.06 -9.50
CA HIS A 87 12.64 5.98 -8.65
C HIS A 87 11.93 7.33 -8.59
N GLN A 88 12.67 8.45 -8.53
CA GLN A 88 12.10 9.79 -8.54
C GLN A 88 11.44 10.12 -9.88
N LEU A 89 12.05 9.71 -10.99
CA LEU A 89 11.45 9.83 -12.32
C LEU A 89 10.14 9.05 -12.42
N HIS A 90 10.10 7.82 -11.93
CA HIS A 90 8.89 7.00 -11.91
C HIS A 90 7.84 7.52 -10.91
N ALA A 91 8.25 8.12 -9.80
CA ALA A 91 7.33 8.80 -8.90
C ALA A 91 6.72 10.06 -9.56
N LYS A 92 7.53 10.80 -10.33
CA LYS A 92 7.06 11.93 -11.15
C LYS A 92 6.04 11.45 -12.20
N LEU A 93 6.33 10.34 -12.90
CA LEU A 93 5.39 9.72 -13.84
C LEU A 93 4.08 9.34 -13.16
N PHE A 94 4.14 8.68 -11.99
CA PHE A 94 2.95 8.31 -11.21
C PHE A 94 2.05 9.52 -10.94
N TYR A 95 2.60 10.59 -10.41
CA TYR A 95 1.82 11.79 -10.10
C TYR A 95 1.39 12.59 -11.33
N THR A 96 2.09 12.43 -12.45
CA THR A 96 1.65 12.97 -13.74
C THR A 96 0.41 12.24 -14.26
N ILE A 97 0.40 10.91 -14.20
CA ILE A 97 -0.77 10.07 -14.53
C ILE A 97 -1.99 10.45 -13.66
N GLU A 98 -1.78 10.64 -12.37
CA GLU A 98 -2.82 11.11 -11.45
C GLU A 98 -3.36 12.49 -11.86
N ALA A 99 -2.45 13.44 -12.19
CA ALA A 99 -2.82 14.80 -12.59
C ALA A 99 -3.53 14.86 -13.95
N LEU A 100 -3.26 13.92 -14.83
CA LEU A 100 -3.93 13.75 -16.12
C LEU A 100 -5.21 12.91 -16.03
N ASN A 101 -5.59 12.42 -14.84
CA ASN A 101 -6.77 11.59 -14.59
C ASN A 101 -6.80 10.29 -15.41
N LEU A 102 -5.65 9.71 -15.74
CA LEU A 102 -5.57 8.45 -16.49
C LEU A 102 -5.90 7.22 -15.64
N GLY A 103 -5.92 7.36 -14.32
CA GLY A 103 -6.38 6.35 -13.36
C GLY A 103 -5.67 5.00 -13.49
N ASN A 104 -6.40 3.93 -13.22
CA ASN A 104 -5.86 2.58 -13.26
C ASN A 104 -5.36 2.17 -14.66
N ASN A 105 -5.95 2.68 -15.73
CA ASN A 105 -5.51 2.37 -17.10
C ASN A 105 -4.11 2.91 -17.37
N GLY A 106 -3.83 4.15 -16.95
CA GLY A 106 -2.49 4.74 -17.07
C GLY A 106 -1.45 3.96 -16.25
N HIS A 107 -1.79 3.59 -15.00
CA HIS A 107 -0.89 2.78 -14.17
C HIS A 107 -0.60 1.41 -14.77
N SER A 108 -1.63 0.71 -15.26
CA SER A 108 -1.47 -0.60 -15.89
C SER A 108 -0.64 -0.51 -17.17
N ALA A 109 -0.80 0.54 -17.96
CA ALA A 109 -0.02 0.78 -19.17
C ALA A 109 1.47 0.94 -18.86
N VAL A 110 1.83 1.71 -17.80
CA VAL A 110 3.25 1.85 -17.37
C VAL A 110 3.83 0.51 -16.95
N PHE A 111 3.14 -0.26 -16.13
CA PHE A 111 3.61 -1.58 -15.73
C PHE A 111 3.80 -2.52 -16.93
N ASN A 112 2.89 -2.51 -17.90
CA ASN A 112 3.02 -3.31 -19.12
C ASN A 112 4.21 -2.85 -19.98
N ALA A 113 4.36 -1.55 -20.20
CA ALA A 113 5.50 -0.99 -20.94
C ALA A 113 6.83 -1.46 -20.35
N ILE A 114 6.99 -1.38 -19.03
CA ILE A 114 8.24 -1.77 -18.37
C ILE A 114 8.45 -3.28 -18.37
N HIS A 115 7.43 -4.08 -17.97
CA HIS A 115 7.62 -5.49 -17.67
C HIS A 115 7.31 -6.45 -18.83
N LYS A 116 6.55 -6.01 -19.83
CA LYS A 116 6.21 -6.84 -20.99
C LYS A 116 6.87 -6.36 -22.28
N GLU A 117 7.05 -5.03 -22.43
CA GLU A 117 7.53 -4.44 -23.68
C GLU A 117 9.00 -3.99 -23.60
N GLY A 118 9.61 -4.02 -22.39
CA GLY A 118 11.00 -3.63 -22.18
C GLY A 118 11.25 -2.12 -22.32
N ASN A 119 10.17 -1.31 -22.31
CA ASN A 119 10.29 0.15 -22.32
C ASN A 119 10.39 0.66 -20.87
N TYR A 120 11.61 0.86 -20.41
CA TYR A 120 11.88 1.21 -19.00
C TYR A 120 11.59 2.66 -18.62
N LEU A 121 11.16 3.53 -19.54
CA LEU A 121 10.76 4.92 -19.28
C LEU A 121 11.82 5.70 -18.48
N THR A 122 13.07 5.67 -18.96
CA THR A 122 14.25 6.14 -18.20
C THR A 122 14.57 7.62 -18.39
N SER A 123 13.75 8.37 -19.14
CA SER A 123 13.92 9.81 -19.37
C SER A 123 12.58 10.52 -19.44
N ASP A 124 12.59 11.84 -19.25
CA ASP A 124 11.40 12.68 -19.43
C ASP A 124 10.84 12.53 -20.86
N ASN A 125 11.69 12.52 -21.89
CA ASN A 125 11.25 12.35 -23.28
C ASN A 125 10.57 10.99 -23.49
N ALA A 126 11.17 9.90 -22.98
CA ALA A 126 10.55 8.57 -23.08
C ALA A 126 9.18 8.51 -22.40
N ILE A 127 8.98 9.26 -21.31
CA ILE A 127 7.68 9.37 -20.63
C ILE A 127 6.69 10.18 -21.47
N VAL A 128 7.15 11.29 -22.07
CA VAL A 128 6.31 12.12 -22.94
C VAL A 128 5.84 11.32 -24.15
N ASP A 129 6.75 10.65 -24.85
CA ASP A 129 6.43 9.79 -26.01
C ASP A 129 5.45 8.66 -25.63
N PHE A 130 5.70 8.02 -24.49
CA PHE A 130 4.82 6.95 -23.97
C PHE A 130 3.43 7.47 -23.66
N LEU A 131 3.27 8.57 -22.93
CA LEU A 131 1.97 9.14 -22.62
C LEU A 131 1.27 9.67 -23.88
N GLY A 132 2.04 10.19 -24.83
CA GLY A 132 1.55 10.55 -26.19
C GLY A 132 0.95 9.35 -26.92
N SER A 133 1.56 8.17 -26.83
CA SER A 133 1.02 6.93 -27.39
C SER A 133 -0.29 6.46 -26.76
N LEU A 134 -0.59 6.95 -25.55
CA LEU A 134 -1.88 6.74 -24.87
C LEU A 134 -2.93 7.81 -25.22
N GLY A 135 -2.64 8.70 -26.16
CA GLY A 135 -3.55 9.74 -26.63
C GLY A 135 -3.53 11.03 -25.79
N VAL A 136 -2.49 11.27 -25.00
CA VAL A 136 -2.32 12.51 -24.24
C VAL A 136 -1.49 13.50 -25.04
N GLU A 137 -1.96 14.74 -25.19
CA GLU A 137 -1.23 15.80 -25.87
C GLU A 137 0.10 16.12 -25.16
N GLU A 138 1.20 16.21 -25.90
CA GLU A 138 2.54 16.48 -25.36
C GLU A 138 2.57 17.70 -24.44
N ALA A 139 1.91 18.78 -24.85
CA ALA A 139 1.83 20.01 -24.06
C ALA A 139 1.23 19.80 -22.66
N ASP A 140 0.20 18.94 -22.57
CA ASP A 140 -0.43 18.61 -21.30
C ASP A 140 0.45 17.70 -20.44
N VAL A 141 1.14 16.74 -21.05
CA VAL A 141 2.14 15.91 -20.35
C VAL A 141 3.21 16.79 -19.74
N LEU A 142 3.87 17.63 -20.55
CA LEU A 142 4.94 18.52 -20.10
C LEU A 142 4.47 19.50 -19.02
N LYS A 143 3.29 20.08 -19.16
CA LYS A 143 2.66 20.94 -18.18
C LYS A 143 2.47 20.24 -16.83
N GLN A 144 1.92 19.03 -16.81
CA GLN A 144 1.68 18.30 -15.56
C GLN A 144 2.99 17.80 -14.94
N MET A 145 3.89 17.22 -15.73
CA MET A 145 5.20 16.74 -15.25
C MET A 145 6.00 17.84 -14.56
N ASN A 146 5.92 19.07 -15.05
CA ASN A 146 6.68 20.20 -14.55
C ASN A 146 5.90 21.04 -13.51
N SER A 147 4.65 20.68 -13.22
CA SER A 147 3.80 21.42 -12.30
C SER A 147 4.36 21.41 -10.88
N PHE A 148 4.07 22.49 -10.14
CA PHE A 148 4.41 22.59 -8.73
C PHE A 148 3.79 21.45 -7.92
N SER A 149 2.55 21.08 -8.23
CA SER A 149 1.83 20.00 -7.56
C SER A 149 2.54 18.66 -7.67
N VAL A 150 2.95 18.25 -8.88
CA VAL A 150 3.70 17.00 -9.09
C VAL A 150 5.03 17.03 -8.35
N LYS A 151 5.78 18.12 -8.43
CA LYS A 151 7.06 18.29 -7.71
C LYS A 151 6.89 18.15 -6.20
N GLN A 152 5.85 18.76 -5.61
CA GLN A 152 5.57 18.66 -4.18
C GLN A 152 5.13 17.25 -3.77
N LYS A 153 4.35 16.55 -4.61
CA LYS A 153 3.95 15.16 -4.35
C LYS A 153 5.17 14.22 -4.36
N VAL A 154 6.11 14.38 -5.29
CA VAL A 154 7.37 13.61 -5.31
C VAL A 154 8.19 13.88 -4.05
N LYS A 155 8.36 15.14 -3.65
CA LYS A 155 9.05 15.49 -2.41
C LYS A 155 8.38 14.83 -1.19
N ARG A 156 7.06 14.88 -1.13
CA ARG A 156 6.28 14.22 -0.05
C ARG A 156 6.48 12.70 -0.05
N SER A 157 6.57 12.06 -1.22
CA SER A 157 6.88 10.62 -1.31
C SER A 157 8.24 10.28 -0.72
N ILE A 158 9.27 11.11 -0.98
CA ILE A 158 10.60 10.93 -0.38
C ILE A 158 10.50 10.99 1.14
N GLU A 159 9.84 12.01 1.67
CA GLU A 159 9.69 12.23 3.11
C GLU A 159 8.87 11.11 3.78
N LEU A 160 7.74 10.72 3.15
CA LEU A 160 6.86 9.70 3.68
C LEU A 160 7.51 8.32 3.65
N SER A 161 8.22 7.97 2.57
CA SER A 161 8.97 6.72 2.48
C SER A 161 10.03 6.61 3.59
N LYS A 162 10.72 7.72 3.92
CA LYS A 162 11.67 7.76 5.03
C LYS A 162 10.97 7.59 6.39
N LYS A 163 9.89 8.31 6.64
CA LYS A 163 9.11 8.23 7.89
C LYS A 163 8.55 6.83 8.12
N LEU A 164 8.02 6.20 7.07
CA LEU A 164 7.50 4.83 7.10
C LEU A 164 8.61 3.77 7.14
N LYS A 165 9.89 4.17 7.01
CA LYS A 165 11.04 3.26 6.91
C LYS A 165 10.82 2.20 5.83
N VAL A 166 10.38 2.63 4.64
CA VAL A 166 10.19 1.75 3.49
C VAL A 166 11.57 1.28 3.02
N ASN A 167 11.84 -0.01 3.13
CA ASN A 167 13.12 -0.64 2.79
C ASN A 167 12.99 -1.75 1.73
N GLY A 168 11.80 -1.94 1.18
CA GLY A 168 11.48 -2.89 0.13
C GLY A 168 10.09 -2.62 -0.43
N VAL A 169 9.78 -3.14 -1.61
CA VAL A 169 8.47 -3.03 -2.25
C VAL A 169 8.09 -4.36 -2.91
N PRO A 170 6.80 -4.73 -2.96
CA PRO A 170 5.69 -4.01 -2.34
C PRO A 170 5.73 -4.08 -0.81
N MET A 171 5.28 -3.02 -0.17
CA MET A 171 5.08 -2.96 1.28
C MET A 171 3.78 -2.21 1.56
N MET A 172 2.95 -2.76 2.45
CA MET A 172 1.67 -2.13 2.78
C MET A 172 1.65 -1.59 4.20
N PHE A 173 0.90 -0.52 4.39
CA PHE A 173 0.74 0.15 5.67
C PHE A 173 -0.75 0.30 5.97
N VAL A 174 -1.13 0.10 7.22
CA VAL A 174 -2.51 0.27 7.68
C VAL A 174 -2.54 1.33 8.79
N ASP A 175 -3.32 2.34 8.55
CA ASP A 175 -3.62 3.47 9.46
C ASP A 175 -2.37 4.12 10.08
N GLY A 176 -1.26 4.19 9.30
CA GLY A 176 0.02 4.72 9.76
C GLY A 176 0.59 4.05 11.02
N THR A 177 -0.01 2.93 11.43
CA THR A 177 0.30 2.21 12.67
C THR A 177 1.01 0.89 12.41
N PHE A 178 0.60 0.17 11.37
CA PHE A 178 1.15 -1.13 11.04
C PHE A 178 1.78 -1.15 9.65
N LYS A 179 2.80 -1.98 9.49
CA LYS A 179 3.39 -2.31 8.20
C LYS A 179 3.38 -3.81 7.97
N VAL A 180 3.13 -4.20 6.74
CA VAL A 180 3.18 -5.58 6.23
C VAL A 180 4.15 -5.60 5.06
N GLN A 181 5.18 -6.44 5.15
CA GLN A 181 6.11 -6.70 4.05
C GLN A 181 5.55 -7.79 3.13
N ALA A 182 6.16 -7.95 1.95
CA ALA A 182 5.82 -9.05 1.05
C ALA A 182 5.83 -10.39 1.80
N GLN A 183 4.76 -11.13 1.64
CA GLN A 183 4.56 -12.47 2.20
C GLN A 183 4.89 -13.54 1.15
N ARG A 184 4.71 -14.82 1.50
CA ARG A 184 4.94 -15.95 0.60
C ARG A 184 4.12 -15.84 -0.69
N ASN A 185 2.91 -15.30 -0.58
CA ASN A 185 2.06 -14.99 -1.72
C ASN A 185 1.27 -13.69 -1.47
N HIS A 186 0.64 -13.18 -2.52
CA HIS A 186 -0.09 -11.91 -2.50
C HIS A 186 -1.37 -11.98 -1.65
N ASN A 187 -2.04 -13.14 -1.61
CA ASN A 187 -3.27 -13.30 -0.82
C ASN A 187 -2.95 -13.25 0.67
N ASP A 188 -1.89 -13.93 1.12
CA ASP A 188 -1.46 -13.88 2.53
C ASP A 188 -1.24 -12.42 3.00
N MET A 189 -0.64 -11.59 2.14
CA MET A 189 -0.44 -10.18 2.44
C MET A 189 -1.77 -9.44 2.60
N LEU A 190 -2.73 -9.67 1.71
CA LEU A 190 -4.05 -9.02 1.76
C LEU A 190 -4.90 -9.53 2.92
N ASP A 191 -4.78 -10.80 3.30
CA ASP A 191 -5.47 -11.36 4.47
C ASP A 191 -4.99 -10.70 5.77
N ILE A 192 -3.66 -10.47 5.89
CA ILE A 192 -3.10 -9.70 7.01
C ILE A 192 -3.64 -8.26 7.00
N ILE A 193 -3.69 -7.61 5.83
CA ILE A 193 -4.24 -6.26 5.70
C ILE A 193 -5.71 -6.21 6.11
N ASN A 194 -6.52 -7.15 5.67
CA ASN A 194 -7.95 -7.23 6.05
C ASN A 194 -8.11 -7.40 7.57
N TYR A 195 -7.30 -8.24 8.19
CA TYR A 195 -7.26 -8.38 9.65
C TYR A 195 -6.90 -7.06 10.33
N LEU A 196 -5.86 -6.35 9.84
CA LEU A 196 -5.44 -5.07 10.40
C LEU A 196 -6.49 -3.97 10.22
N ILE A 197 -7.17 -3.92 9.07
CA ILE A 197 -8.29 -3.01 8.84
C ILE A 197 -9.38 -3.25 9.89
N LYS A 198 -9.75 -4.52 10.12
CA LYS A 198 -10.78 -4.88 11.09
C LYS A 198 -10.46 -4.40 12.51
N ILE A 199 -9.21 -4.53 12.95
CA ILE A 199 -8.82 -4.10 14.31
C ILE A 199 -8.59 -2.59 14.44
N GLN A 200 -8.48 -1.87 13.32
CA GLN A 200 -8.34 -0.40 13.31
C GLN A 200 -9.67 0.32 13.11
N LYS A 201 -10.71 -0.38 12.66
CA LYS A 201 -12.05 0.23 12.64
C LYS A 201 -12.48 0.57 14.06
N PRO A 202 -13.01 1.78 14.30
CA PRO A 202 -13.62 2.09 15.57
C PRO A 202 -14.74 1.05 15.82
N ASN A 203 -14.78 0.49 17.03
CA ASN A 203 -15.87 -0.40 17.43
C ASN A 203 -17.19 0.37 17.23
N SER A 204 -17.97 -0.06 16.22
CA SER A 204 -19.34 0.39 16.00
C SER A 204 -20.25 -0.22 17.03
#